data_883b38bd9d77a5824a61c05304eaba49
#
_entry.id   883b38bd9d77a5824a61c05304eaba49
#
_cell.length_a   1.000
_cell.length_b   1.000
_cell.length_c   1.000
_cell.angle_alpha   90.00
_cell.angle_beta   90.00
_cell.angle_gamma   90.00
#
_symmetry.space_group_name_H-M   'P 1'
#
loop_
_entity.id
_entity.type
_entity.pdbx_description
1 polymer ?
#
loop_
_entity_poly.entity_id
_entity_poly.type
_entity_poly.pdbx_seq_one_letter_code
_entity_poly.pdbx_strand_id
1 'polypeptide(L)'
;MQNMKYSYMSHWSVPTPAGASIPFARRSYMDRFLKEIEAVGFKGIEVFANMLPMLGRLVGGTAVDFEHYIQDLGLERITGMFKDFLGNDPTERIHDPACHDAIFESYRAACESAKGTGIDTLIVMPSNQYIYCDPITEDQVHHTADLWNRVGKMALEDYGIHVSCHHEFWCGMRDKWAIDKFYEWTDPKYVFYFCDTAQHTIAGLDPVAIYDQLADRTWGFHLKDTNKVDTDAYRTPPDAEFMAKGVNRWFYEAGTGGLVDFPALFRTMKKHNYRGWLSLEHDEANNEGGTYADATAVAAWYVQNVLDPIMKEDA
;
A
#
# COMPACT_ATOMS: atom_id res chain seq x y z
N MET A 1 23.17 0.99 -15.59
CA MET A 1 22.08 1.55 -14.80
C MET A 1 21.04 0.46 -14.59
N GLN A 2 20.57 0.25 -13.35
CA GLN A 2 19.57 -0.77 -13.07
C GLN A 2 18.19 -0.17 -13.36
N ASN A 3 17.34 -0.87 -14.12
CA ASN A 3 15.95 -0.45 -14.32
C ASN A 3 15.19 -0.52 -13.00
N MET A 4 14.26 0.41 -12.78
CA MET A 4 13.33 0.34 -11.65
C MET A 4 12.47 -0.92 -11.77
N LYS A 5 12.07 -1.46 -10.62
CA LYS A 5 11.21 -2.64 -10.56
C LYS A 5 9.79 -2.21 -10.20
N TYR A 6 8.84 -2.57 -11.03
CA TYR A 6 7.44 -2.21 -10.86
C TYR A 6 6.60 -3.41 -10.46
N SER A 7 5.73 -3.18 -9.47
CA SER A 7 4.65 -4.08 -9.07
C SER A 7 3.29 -3.40 -9.25
N TYR A 8 2.24 -4.16 -9.03
CA TYR A 8 0.88 -3.67 -9.13
C TYR A 8 0.05 -4.08 -7.91
N MET A 9 -0.73 -3.12 -7.41
CA MET A 9 -1.67 -3.30 -6.30
C MET A 9 -3.07 -2.89 -6.73
N SER A 10 -4.08 -3.64 -6.33
CA SER A 10 -5.49 -3.29 -6.46
C SER A 10 -6.33 -4.04 -5.42
N HIS A 11 -7.62 -3.76 -5.36
CA HIS A 11 -8.54 -4.49 -4.48
C HIS A 11 -8.79 -5.96 -4.89
N TRP A 12 -8.18 -6.44 -5.99
CA TRP A 12 -8.35 -7.81 -6.47
C TRP A 12 -9.83 -8.19 -6.60
N SER A 13 -10.60 -7.30 -7.23
CA SER A 13 -12.04 -7.45 -7.38
C SER A 13 -12.48 -7.13 -8.79
N VAL A 14 -13.66 -7.62 -9.16
CA VAL A 14 -14.27 -7.35 -10.46
C VAL A 14 -15.45 -6.41 -10.25
N PRO A 15 -15.47 -5.23 -10.89
CA PRO A 15 -16.64 -4.36 -10.87
C PRO A 15 -17.87 -5.08 -11.40
N THR A 16 -19.01 -4.87 -10.75
CA THR A 16 -20.30 -5.37 -11.23
C THR A 16 -21.13 -4.23 -11.82
N PRO A 17 -22.13 -4.51 -12.68
CA PRO A 17 -23.04 -3.50 -13.17
C PRO A 17 -23.80 -2.72 -12.10
N ALA A 18 -23.88 -3.27 -10.89
CA ALA A 18 -24.48 -2.61 -9.71
C ALA A 18 -23.50 -1.74 -8.94
N GLY A 19 -22.23 -1.60 -9.41
CA GLY A 19 -21.20 -0.82 -8.75
C GLY A 19 -20.53 -1.51 -7.55
N ALA A 20 -20.93 -2.76 -7.22
CA ALA A 20 -20.26 -3.56 -6.20
C ALA A 20 -19.03 -4.26 -6.79
N SER A 21 -18.00 -4.44 -5.99
CA SER A 21 -16.86 -5.26 -6.35
C SER A 21 -17.02 -6.69 -5.81
N ILE A 22 -16.66 -7.68 -6.62
CA ILE A 22 -16.59 -9.07 -6.18
C ILE A 22 -15.14 -9.51 -6.22
N PRO A 23 -14.60 -10.06 -5.12
CA PRO A 23 -13.26 -10.65 -5.13
C PRO A 23 -13.11 -11.67 -6.26
N PHE A 24 -11.92 -11.83 -6.82
CA PHE A 24 -11.64 -12.81 -7.86
C PHE A 24 -11.97 -14.23 -7.36
N ALA A 25 -13.22 -14.65 -7.59
CA ALA A 25 -13.71 -15.97 -7.19
C ALA A 25 -13.47 -17.03 -8.26
N ARG A 26 -12.95 -16.63 -9.43
CA ARG A 26 -12.73 -17.53 -10.58
C ARG A 26 -11.31 -17.39 -11.09
N ARG A 27 -10.65 -18.51 -11.28
CA ARG A 27 -9.30 -18.57 -11.84
C ARG A 27 -9.15 -17.79 -13.16
N SER A 28 -10.14 -17.87 -14.05
CA SER A 28 -10.08 -17.17 -15.35
C SER A 28 -10.01 -15.65 -15.24
N TYR A 29 -10.60 -15.04 -14.18
CA TYR A 29 -10.49 -13.61 -13.95
C TYR A 29 -9.11 -13.26 -13.38
N MET A 30 -8.63 -14.06 -12.44
CA MET A 30 -7.28 -13.94 -11.89
C MET A 30 -6.21 -14.08 -12.98
N ASP A 31 -6.34 -15.09 -13.84
CA ASP A 31 -5.41 -15.31 -14.96
C ASP A 31 -5.36 -14.11 -15.90
N ARG A 32 -6.51 -13.55 -16.23
CA ARG A 32 -6.60 -12.39 -17.09
C ARG A 32 -5.91 -11.18 -16.43
N PHE A 33 -6.23 -10.89 -15.19
CA PHE A 33 -5.66 -9.79 -14.41
C PHE A 33 -4.12 -9.89 -14.32
N LEU A 34 -3.59 -11.06 -13.98
CA LEU A 34 -2.15 -11.28 -13.89
C LEU A 34 -1.45 -11.11 -15.25
N LYS A 35 -2.09 -11.56 -16.34
CA LYS A 35 -1.56 -11.37 -17.69
C LYS A 35 -1.60 -9.92 -18.15
N GLU A 36 -2.61 -9.15 -17.74
CA GLU A 36 -2.68 -7.71 -18.02
C GLU A 36 -1.51 -6.96 -17.34
N ILE A 37 -1.15 -7.34 -16.12
CA ILE A 37 -0.01 -6.78 -15.37
C ILE A 37 1.33 -7.15 -16.07
N GLU A 38 1.51 -8.42 -16.41
CA GLU A 38 2.74 -8.90 -17.08
C GLU A 38 2.90 -8.28 -18.47
N ALA A 39 1.82 -8.17 -19.24
CA ALA A 39 1.82 -7.66 -20.61
C ALA A 39 2.31 -6.21 -20.73
N VAL A 40 2.16 -5.39 -19.68
CA VAL A 40 2.69 -4.01 -19.63
C VAL A 40 4.12 -3.94 -19.08
N GLY A 41 4.72 -5.09 -18.73
CA GLY A 41 6.11 -5.19 -18.28
C GLY A 41 6.30 -5.08 -16.76
N PHE A 42 5.24 -5.04 -15.96
CA PHE A 42 5.37 -5.11 -14.50
C PHE A 42 5.75 -6.54 -14.09
N LYS A 43 6.54 -6.66 -13.03
CA LYS A 43 7.12 -7.95 -12.62
C LYS A 43 6.73 -8.39 -11.22
N GLY A 44 6.06 -7.55 -10.47
CA GLY A 44 5.57 -7.86 -9.13
C GLY A 44 4.07 -7.60 -8.98
N ILE A 45 3.51 -8.19 -7.95
CA ILE A 45 2.15 -7.90 -7.48
C ILE A 45 2.15 -7.76 -5.97
N GLU A 46 1.21 -6.99 -5.46
CA GLU A 46 0.86 -6.98 -4.05
C GLU A 46 -0.51 -7.61 -3.85
N VAL A 47 -0.73 -8.18 -2.68
CA VAL A 47 -1.97 -8.87 -2.33
C VAL A 47 -2.45 -8.42 -0.95
N PHE A 48 -3.74 -8.56 -0.65
CA PHE A 48 -4.20 -8.47 0.73
C PHE A 48 -3.86 -9.75 1.50
N ALA A 49 -3.37 -9.61 2.73
CA ALA A 49 -2.94 -10.74 3.55
C ALA A 49 -4.08 -11.77 3.78
N ASN A 50 -5.32 -11.29 3.92
CA ASN A 50 -6.49 -12.16 4.08
C ASN A 50 -6.88 -12.92 2.80
N MET A 51 -6.44 -12.45 1.62
CA MET A 51 -6.72 -13.10 0.33
C MET A 51 -5.71 -14.20 0.00
N LEU A 52 -4.51 -14.15 0.57
CA LEU A 52 -3.42 -15.05 0.21
C LEU A 52 -3.80 -16.54 0.28
N PRO A 53 -4.49 -17.04 1.33
CA PRO A 53 -4.96 -18.43 1.36
C PRO A 53 -6.01 -18.74 0.28
N MET A 54 -6.84 -17.78 -0.11
CA MET A 54 -7.83 -17.97 -1.17
C MET A 54 -7.14 -18.07 -2.53
N LEU A 55 -6.17 -17.21 -2.81
CA LEU A 55 -5.40 -17.23 -4.05
C LEU A 55 -4.67 -18.57 -4.23
N GLY A 56 -4.07 -19.12 -3.16
CA GLY A 56 -3.51 -20.46 -3.16
C GLY A 56 -4.54 -21.53 -3.55
N ARG A 57 -5.72 -21.51 -2.95
CA ARG A 57 -6.79 -22.45 -3.29
C ARG A 57 -7.27 -22.35 -4.74
N LEU A 58 -7.28 -21.16 -5.33
CA LEU A 58 -7.66 -20.97 -6.74
C LEU A 58 -6.71 -21.68 -7.72
N VAL A 59 -5.46 -21.88 -7.34
CA VAL A 59 -4.48 -22.64 -8.12
C VAL A 59 -4.37 -24.11 -7.69
N GLY A 60 -5.15 -24.51 -6.71
CA GLY A 60 -5.22 -25.91 -6.24
C GLY A 60 -4.19 -26.23 -5.12
N GLY A 61 -3.67 -25.23 -4.44
CA GLY A 61 -2.63 -25.40 -3.42
C GLY A 61 -2.61 -24.33 -2.32
N THR A 62 -1.43 -23.89 -1.99
CA THR A 62 -1.09 -22.96 -0.93
C THR A 62 -0.68 -21.58 -1.48
N ALA A 63 -0.30 -20.64 -0.62
CA ALA A 63 0.31 -19.37 -1.02
C ALA A 63 1.59 -19.56 -1.83
N VAL A 64 2.39 -20.57 -1.49
CA VAL A 64 3.61 -20.92 -2.24
C VAL A 64 3.28 -21.39 -3.65
N ASP A 65 2.25 -22.23 -3.81
CA ASP A 65 1.79 -22.67 -5.13
C ASP A 65 1.25 -21.50 -5.96
N PHE A 66 0.63 -20.51 -5.32
CA PHE A 66 0.20 -19.30 -6.00
C PHE A 66 1.39 -18.46 -6.47
N GLU A 67 2.45 -18.33 -5.66
CA GLU A 67 3.66 -17.62 -6.08
C GLU A 67 4.35 -18.32 -7.25
N HIS A 68 4.49 -19.65 -7.22
CA HIS A 68 4.99 -20.40 -8.38
C HIS A 68 4.11 -20.19 -9.60
N TYR A 69 2.79 -20.17 -9.43
CA TYR A 69 1.86 -19.94 -10.52
C TYR A 69 2.04 -18.57 -11.19
N ILE A 70 2.23 -17.50 -10.43
CA ILE A 70 2.49 -16.18 -11.03
C ILE A 70 3.86 -16.13 -11.72
N GLN A 71 4.85 -16.86 -11.21
CA GLN A 71 6.17 -17.00 -11.84
C GLN A 71 6.07 -17.72 -13.20
N ASP A 72 5.26 -18.75 -13.31
CA ASP A 72 4.96 -19.43 -14.58
C ASP A 72 4.26 -18.51 -15.59
N LEU A 73 3.58 -17.45 -15.13
CA LEU A 73 2.98 -16.42 -15.96
C LEU A 73 3.96 -15.30 -16.38
N GLY A 74 5.20 -15.29 -15.85
CA GLY A 74 6.23 -14.31 -16.18
C GLY A 74 6.40 -13.18 -15.17
N LEU A 75 5.68 -13.20 -14.04
CA LEU A 75 5.93 -12.31 -12.91
C LEU A 75 7.11 -12.84 -12.07
N GLU A 76 7.78 -11.97 -11.32
CA GLU A 76 8.93 -12.40 -10.49
C GLU A 76 8.49 -12.89 -9.10
N ARG A 77 7.58 -12.15 -8.45
CA ARG A 77 7.19 -12.45 -7.07
C ARG A 77 5.95 -11.68 -6.60
N ILE A 78 5.43 -12.10 -5.45
CA ILE A 78 4.57 -11.26 -4.61
C ILE A 78 5.47 -10.31 -3.83
N THR A 79 5.37 -9.00 -4.08
CA THR A 79 6.29 -7.98 -3.54
C THR A 79 5.90 -7.51 -2.15
N GLY A 80 4.63 -7.70 -1.78
CA GLY A 80 4.14 -7.33 -0.46
C GLY A 80 2.74 -7.85 -0.19
N MET A 81 2.38 -7.87 1.08
CA MET A 81 1.00 -8.12 1.51
C MET A 81 0.50 -6.95 2.35
N PHE A 82 -0.67 -6.43 1.99
CA PHE A 82 -1.33 -5.37 2.71
C PHE A 82 -2.27 -5.95 3.77
N LYS A 83 -2.20 -5.43 4.98
CA LYS A 83 -3.11 -5.77 6.07
C LYS A 83 -3.56 -4.51 6.77
N ASP A 84 -4.84 -4.22 6.63
CA ASP A 84 -5.49 -3.10 7.28
C ASP A 84 -6.28 -3.54 8.52
N PHE A 85 -6.49 -2.58 9.42
CA PHE A 85 -7.48 -2.60 10.47
C PHE A 85 -8.40 -1.41 10.27
N LEU A 86 -9.62 -1.66 9.83
CA LEU A 86 -10.60 -0.60 9.61
C LEU A 86 -11.14 -0.02 10.93
N GLY A 87 -10.89 -0.71 12.06
CA GLY A 87 -11.20 -0.20 13.40
C GLY A 87 -12.69 -0.22 13.78
N ASN A 88 -13.51 -0.93 13.00
CA ASN A 88 -14.93 -1.15 13.34
C ASN A 88 -15.13 -2.20 14.44
N ASP A 89 -14.12 -2.99 14.77
CA ASP A 89 -14.08 -3.86 15.93
C ASP A 89 -13.43 -3.13 17.13
N PRO A 90 -14.08 -3.00 18.28
CA PRO A 90 -13.51 -2.33 19.45
C PRO A 90 -12.27 -3.04 20.01
N THR A 91 -11.99 -4.28 19.63
CA THR A 91 -10.77 -5.03 20.00
C THR A 91 -9.59 -4.79 19.07
N GLU A 92 -9.79 -4.03 18.00
CA GLU A 92 -8.78 -3.73 16.98
C GLU A 92 -8.32 -2.25 16.98
N ARG A 93 -8.40 -1.58 18.11
CA ARG A 93 -7.95 -0.19 18.25
C ARG A 93 -6.44 -0.13 18.44
N ILE A 94 -5.73 0.23 17.39
CA ILE A 94 -4.25 0.26 17.35
C ILE A 94 -3.66 1.19 18.42
N HIS A 95 -4.33 2.31 18.72
CA HIS A 95 -3.89 3.28 19.72
C HIS A 95 -4.21 2.89 21.17
N ASP A 96 -4.94 1.80 21.40
CA ASP A 96 -5.33 1.32 22.73
C ASP A 96 -4.44 0.13 23.15
N PRO A 97 -3.59 0.29 24.17
CA PRO A 97 -2.73 -0.79 24.65
C PRO A 97 -3.47 -2.07 25.06
N ALA A 98 -4.75 -1.97 25.47
CA ALA A 98 -5.55 -3.14 25.80
C ALA A 98 -5.82 -4.06 24.61
N CYS A 99 -5.73 -3.53 23.38
CA CYS A 99 -5.93 -4.28 22.14
C CYS A 99 -4.61 -4.87 21.58
N HIS A 100 -3.45 -4.44 22.08
CA HIS A 100 -2.15 -4.71 21.45
C HIS A 100 -1.83 -6.19 21.32
N ASP A 101 -2.17 -7.02 22.30
CA ASP A 101 -1.85 -8.46 22.24
C ASP A 101 -2.68 -9.18 21.18
N ALA A 102 -3.96 -8.84 21.05
CA ALA A 102 -4.82 -9.42 20.02
C ALA A 102 -4.38 -8.98 18.61
N ILE A 103 -4.05 -7.69 18.45
CA ILE A 103 -3.52 -7.15 17.20
C ILE A 103 -2.18 -7.82 16.85
N PHE A 104 -1.28 -7.93 17.80
CA PHE A 104 0.02 -8.59 17.61
C PHE A 104 -0.12 -10.02 17.08
N GLU A 105 -1.00 -10.83 17.69
CA GLU A 105 -1.24 -12.21 17.24
C GLU A 105 -1.91 -12.25 15.85
N SER A 106 -2.76 -11.29 15.51
CA SER A 106 -3.34 -11.18 14.18
C SER A 106 -2.28 -10.89 13.11
N TYR A 107 -1.27 -10.06 13.41
CA TYR A 107 -0.15 -9.81 12.50
C TYR A 107 0.83 -10.99 12.43
N ARG A 108 1.06 -11.69 13.54
CA ARG A 108 1.81 -12.95 13.55
C ARG A 108 1.15 -13.98 12.62
N ALA A 109 -0.16 -14.14 12.69
CA ALA A 109 -0.90 -15.05 11.81
C ALA A 109 -0.79 -14.65 10.33
N ALA A 110 -0.78 -13.35 10.02
CA ALA A 110 -0.54 -12.88 8.66
C ALA A 110 0.86 -13.25 8.17
N CYS A 111 1.91 -13.04 8.98
CA CYS A 111 3.28 -13.44 8.64
C CYS A 111 3.40 -14.97 8.45
N GLU A 112 2.75 -15.76 9.31
CA GLU A 112 2.73 -17.23 9.17
C GLU A 112 2.07 -17.66 7.86
N SER A 113 1.02 -16.96 7.39
CA SER A 113 0.34 -17.29 6.12
C SER A 113 1.22 -17.06 4.88
N ALA A 114 2.24 -16.20 4.99
CA ALA A 114 3.20 -15.90 3.94
C ALA A 114 4.43 -16.82 3.94
N LYS A 115 4.53 -17.72 4.91
CA LYS A 115 5.71 -18.57 5.10
C LYS A 115 5.97 -19.46 3.89
N GLY A 116 7.22 -19.46 3.44
CA GLY A 116 7.66 -20.21 2.27
C GLY A 116 7.45 -19.49 0.93
N THR A 117 6.78 -18.34 0.93
CA THR A 117 6.73 -17.43 -0.23
C THR A 117 7.93 -16.48 -0.21
N GLY A 118 8.11 -15.74 -1.30
CA GLY A 118 9.11 -14.67 -1.38
C GLY A 118 8.65 -13.33 -0.77
N ILE A 119 7.48 -13.27 -0.12
CA ILE A 119 6.97 -12.04 0.51
C ILE A 119 7.92 -11.59 1.63
N ASP A 120 8.46 -10.40 1.51
CA ASP A 120 9.35 -9.79 2.50
C ASP A 120 8.83 -8.45 3.05
N THR A 121 7.61 -8.08 2.66
CA THR A 121 7.00 -6.79 3.03
C THR A 121 5.59 -6.99 3.53
N LEU A 122 5.32 -6.51 4.74
CA LEU A 122 4.00 -6.40 5.33
C LEU A 122 3.63 -4.92 5.40
N ILE A 123 2.73 -4.49 4.52
CA ILE A 123 2.24 -3.12 4.43
C ILE A 123 1.08 -2.97 5.41
N VAL A 124 1.12 -1.96 6.27
CA VAL A 124 0.16 -1.78 7.34
C VAL A 124 -0.30 -0.34 7.45
N MET A 125 -1.57 -0.16 7.80
CA MET A 125 -2.07 1.13 8.29
C MET A 125 -1.62 1.29 9.74
N PRO A 126 -0.78 2.28 10.07
CA PRO A 126 -0.24 2.40 11.42
C PRO A 126 -1.26 2.90 12.44
N SER A 127 -2.39 3.46 12.02
CA SER A 127 -3.49 3.89 12.89
C SER A 127 -4.85 3.59 12.26
N ASN A 128 -5.89 3.46 13.09
CA ASN A 128 -7.24 3.22 12.62
C ASN A 128 -7.81 4.41 11.85
N GLN A 129 -8.86 4.18 11.05
CA GLN A 129 -9.61 5.24 10.42
C GLN A 129 -10.22 6.19 11.47
N TYR A 130 -10.19 7.50 11.20
CA TYR A 130 -10.66 8.52 12.15
C TYR A 130 -12.17 8.45 12.43
N ILE A 131 -12.97 7.83 11.57
CA ILE A 131 -14.40 7.58 11.82
C ILE A 131 -14.63 6.64 13.01
N TYR A 132 -13.60 5.91 13.44
CA TYR A 132 -13.62 5.00 14.59
C TYR A 132 -12.75 5.49 15.75
N CYS A 133 -12.06 6.61 15.59
CA CYS A 133 -11.27 7.28 16.61
C CYS A 133 -11.20 8.79 16.34
N ASP A 134 -11.17 9.59 17.39
CA ASP A 134 -10.87 11.02 17.28
C ASP A 134 -9.44 11.24 16.71
N PRO A 135 -9.10 12.48 16.33
CA PRO A 135 -7.72 12.82 15.97
C PRO A 135 -6.75 12.33 17.04
N ILE A 136 -5.70 11.64 16.61
CA ILE A 136 -4.78 10.94 17.52
C ILE A 136 -4.06 11.92 18.45
N THR A 137 -3.94 11.56 19.71
CA THR A 137 -3.13 12.33 20.70
C THR A 137 -1.69 11.85 20.71
N GLU A 138 -0.80 12.65 21.33
CA GLU A 138 0.62 12.29 21.45
C GLU A 138 0.82 10.97 22.21
N ASP A 139 0.09 10.76 23.33
CA ASP A 139 0.14 9.49 24.08
C ASP A 139 -0.30 8.30 23.21
N GLN A 140 -1.34 8.49 22.39
CA GLN A 140 -1.81 7.45 21.48
C GLN A 140 -0.80 7.15 20.36
N VAL A 141 -0.10 8.16 19.83
CA VAL A 141 1.01 7.95 18.89
C VAL A 141 2.12 7.13 19.54
N HIS A 142 2.44 7.41 20.80
CA HIS A 142 3.45 6.64 21.55
C HIS A 142 3.03 5.16 21.71
N HIS A 143 1.79 4.91 22.18
CA HIS A 143 1.26 3.55 22.27
C HIS A 143 1.27 2.82 20.94
N THR A 144 0.92 3.52 19.87
CA THR A 144 0.95 2.99 18.51
C THR A 144 2.39 2.61 18.10
N ALA A 145 3.38 3.45 18.41
CA ALA A 145 4.79 3.15 18.15
C ALA A 145 5.28 1.91 18.91
N ASP A 146 4.87 1.75 20.18
CA ASP A 146 5.20 0.56 20.97
C ASP A 146 4.66 -0.73 20.33
N LEU A 147 3.42 -0.71 19.85
CA LEU A 147 2.85 -1.87 19.13
C LEU A 147 3.67 -2.20 17.89
N TRP A 148 3.94 -1.21 17.04
CA TRP A 148 4.65 -1.46 15.78
C TRP A 148 6.09 -1.87 15.97
N ASN A 149 6.78 -1.40 17.01
CA ASN A 149 8.09 -1.90 17.39
C ASN A 149 8.04 -3.40 17.74
N ARG A 150 7.03 -3.85 18.48
CA ARG A 150 6.82 -5.27 18.81
C ARG A 150 6.50 -6.10 17.57
N VAL A 151 5.54 -5.65 16.76
CA VAL A 151 5.12 -6.35 15.53
C VAL A 151 6.28 -6.41 14.53
N GLY A 152 6.96 -5.28 14.29
CA GLY A 152 8.08 -5.21 13.37
C GLY A 152 9.25 -6.11 13.78
N LYS A 153 9.56 -6.14 15.07
CA LYS A 153 10.58 -7.06 15.59
C LYS A 153 10.22 -8.52 15.33
N MET A 154 9.01 -8.94 15.68
CA MET A 154 8.53 -10.31 15.44
C MET A 154 8.52 -10.65 13.95
N ALA A 155 8.00 -9.77 13.10
CA ALA A 155 7.91 -10.01 11.67
C ALA A 155 9.29 -10.17 11.03
N LEU A 156 10.27 -9.34 11.42
CA LEU A 156 11.61 -9.41 10.86
C LEU A 156 12.42 -10.59 11.43
N GLU A 157 12.41 -10.80 12.75
CA GLU A 157 13.27 -11.80 13.39
C GLU A 157 12.76 -13.24 13.20
N ASP A 158 11.42 -13.44 13.20
CA ASP A 158 10.82 -14.78 13.09
C ASP A 158 10.51 -15.18 11.63
N TYR A 159 10.26 -14.19 10.74
CA TYR A 159 9.77 -14.45 9.38
C TYR A 159 10.59 -13.77 8.27
N GLY A 160 11.49 -12.86 8.58
CA GLY A 160 12.24 -12.09 7.58
C GLY A 160 11.39 -11.05 6.83
N ILE A 161 10.26 -10.63 7.43
CA ILE A 161 9.29 -9.71 6.82
C ILE A 161 9.44 -8.32 7.44
N HIS A 162 9.53 -7.30 6.58
CA HIS A 162 9.65 -5.89 6.96
C HIS A 162 8.27 -5.26 7.13
N VAL A 163 7.98 -4.74 8.31
CA VAL A 163 6.74 -3.99 8.57
C VAL A 163 6.90 -2.57 8.06
N SER A 164 6.07 -2.19 7.09
CA SER A 164 6.13 -0.91 6.38
C SER A 164 4.84 -0.15 6.55
N CYS A 165 4.91 0.99 7.22
CA CYS A 165 3.77 1.79 7.62
C CYS A 165 3.30 2.72 6.50
N HIS A 166 2.08 2.47 6.03
CA HIS A 166 1.36 3.18 4.99
C HIS A 166 0.33 4.11 5.64
N HIS A 167 0.63 5.41 5.66
CA HIS A 167 -0.25 6.41 6.25
C HIS A 167 -1.34 6.81 5.26
N GLU A 168 -2.57 6.90 5.74
CA GLU A 168 -3.73 7.28 4.92
C GLU A 168 -4.39 8.56 5.42
N PHE A 169 -4.95 9.35 4.50
CA PHE A 169 -5.54 10.66 4.80
C PHE A 169 -6.76 10.59 5.71
N TRP A 170 -7.44 9.45 5.79
CA TRP A 170 -8.59 9.20 6.67
C TRP A 170 -8.22 8.51 7.98
N CYS A 171 -6.95 8.35 8.29
CA CYS A 171 -6.50 7.72 9.51
C CYS A 171 -6.17 8.73 10.60
N GLY A 172 -6.21 8.32 11.85
CA GLY A 172 -5.89 9.17 12.98
C GLY A 172 -4.49 9.79 12.91
N MET A 173 -3.54 9.08 12.29
CA MET A 173 -2.15 9.52 12.09
C MET A 173 -1.96 10.05 10.67
N ARG A 174 -2.69 11.10 10.30
CA ARG A 174 -2.58 11.75 8.99
C ARG A 174 -1.71 12.99 8.98
N ASP A 175 -1.55 13.66 10.13
CA ASP A 175 -0.86 14.92 10.24
C ASP A 175 0.65 14.76 10.36
N LYS A 176 1.40 15.70 9.78
CA LYS A 176 2.87 15.67 9.77
C LYS A 176 3.48 15.50 11.16
N TRP A 177 2.94 16.21 12.19
CA TRP A 177 3.45 16.11 13.56
C TRP A 177 3.33 14.68 14.12
N ALA A 178 2.21 14.00 13.85
CA ALA A 178 1.97 12.65 14.35
C ALA A 178 2.87 11.63 13.62
N ILE A 179 3.05 11.80 12.29
CA ILE A 179 3.98 11.00 11.49
C ILE A 179 5.41 11.18 11.99
N ASP A 180 5.85 12.42 12.24
CA ASP A 180 7.20 12.70 12.75
C ASP A 180 7.44 12.06 14.11
N LYS A 181 6.48 12.19 15.04
CA LYS A 181 6.56 11.60 16.37
C LYS A 181 6.57 10.07 16.33
N PHE A 182 5.76 9.48 15.45
CA PHE A 182 5.72 8.05 15.25
C PHE A 182 7.09 7.51 14.82
N TYR A 183 7.74 8.15 13.84
CA TYR A 183 9.06 7.72 13.39
C TYR A 183 10.19 8.10 14.35
N GLU A 184 10.02 9.10 15.22
CA GLU A 184 10.94 9.39 16.32
C GLU A 184 10.94 8.25 17.37
N TRP A 185 9.76 7.64 17.65
CA TRP A 185 9.60 6.62 18.70
C TRP A 185 9.64 5.18 18.18
N THR A 186 9.68 4.98 16.87
CA THR A 186 9.84 3.63 16.29
C THR A 186 11.30 3.32 15.98
N ASP A 187 11.68 2.05 16.22
CA ASP A 187 13.02 1.55 15.89
C ASP A 187 13.17 1.41 14.36
N PRO A 188 14.12 2.14 13.74
CA PRO A 188 14.35 2.09 12.29
C PRO A 188 14.80 0.71 11.79
N LYS A 189 15.21 -0.18 12.67
CA LYS A 189 15.53 -1.57 12.34
C LYS A 189 14.28 -2.40 12.04
N TYR A 190 13.15 -2.07 12.66
CA TYR A 190 11.97 -2.93 12.67
C TYR A 190 10.75 -2.29 12.01
N VAL A 191 10.67 -0.96 11.99
CA VAL A 191 9.50 -0.22 11.47
C VAL A 191 9.96 0.66 10.32
N PHE A 192 9.45 0.38 9.14
CA PHE A 192 9.78 1.09 7.91
C PHE A 192 8.64 2.02 7.47
N TYR A 193 8.97 2.94 6.59
CA TYR A 193 8.01 3.81 5.94
C TYR A 193 7.62 3.23 4.57
N PHE A 194 6.33 3.27 4.27
CA PHE A 194 5.78 2.98 2.96
C PHE A 194 5.07 4.23 2.44
N CYS A 195 5.57 4.80 1.35
CA CYS A 195 5.07 6.08 0.84
C CYS A 195 3.90 5.89 -0.11
N ASP A 196 2.69 6.25 0.29
CA ASP A 196 1.59 6.44 -0.66
C ASP A 196 1.53 7.92 -1.08
N THR A 197 1.70 8.16 -2.36
CA THR A 197 1.81 9.50 -2.90
C THR A 197 0.49 10.27 -2.89
N ALA A 198 -0.63 9.61 -3.19
CA ALA A 198 -1.94 10.25 -3.20
C ALA A 198 -2.48 10.47 -1.77
N GLN A 199 -2.30 9.51 -0.88
CA GLN A 199 -2.77 9.61 0.51
C GLN A 199 -2.15 10.82 1.21
N HIS A 200 -0.84 11.03 1.07
CA HIS A 200 -0.19 12.22 1.61
C HIS A 200 -0.67 13.52 0.95
N THR A 201 -0.79 13.52 -0.38
CA THR A 201 -1.26 14.70 -1.11
C THR A 201 -2.68 15.10 -0.70
N ILE A 202 -3.59 14.12 -0.54
CA ILE A 202 -4.96 14.39 -0.06
C ILE A 202 -4.94 14.95 1.36
N ALA A 203 -4.06 14.45 2.24
CA ALA A 203 -3.88 15.00 3.58
C ALA A 203 -3.26 16.40 3.61
N GLY A 204 -2.91 16.98 2.46
CA GLY A 204 -2.24 18.29 2.36
C GLY A 204 -0.74 18.24 2.66
N LEU A 205 -0.14 17.06 2.57
CA LEU A 205 1.29 16.83 2.77
C LEU A 205 2.01 16.68 1.43
N ASP A 206 3.29 17.01 1.40
CA ASP A 206 4.15 16.79 0.24
C ASP A 206 4.84 15.42 0.35
N PRO A 207 4.45 14.42 -0.46
CA PRO A 207 5.05 13.08 -0.42
C PRO A 207 6.54 13.10 -0.76
N VAL A 208 7.00 14.06 -1.59
CA VAL A 208 8.42 14.19 -1.94
C VAL A 208 9.24 14.63 -0.73
N ALA A 209 8.75 15.62 0.01
CA ALA A 209 9.42 16.10 1.21
C ALA A 209 9.45 15.07 2.35
N ILE A 210 8.34 14.31 2.53
CA ILE A 210 8.29 13.23 3.53
C ILE A 210 9.25 12.11 3.15
N TYR A 211 9.26 11.71 1.88
CA TYR A 211 10.21 10.71 1.42
C TYR A 211 11.67 11.19 1.58
N ASP A 212 11.99 12.43 1.21
CA ASP A 212 13.36 12.98 1.37
C ASP A 212 13.82 12.92 2.84
N GLN A 213 12.91 13.16 3.78
CA GLN A 213 13.16 13.06 5.22
C GLN A 213 13.34 11.63 5.72
N LEU A 214 12.54 10.68 5.19
CA LEU A 214 12.48 9.30 5.66
C LEU A 214 13.17 8.29 4.72
N ALA A 215 14.00 8.77 3.77
CA ALA A 215 14.56 7.95 2.71
C ALA A 215 15.31 6.71 3.22
N ASP A 216 16.07 6.85 4.32
CA ASP A 216 16.86 5.76 4.92
C ASP A 216 16.00 4.66 5.56
N ARG A 217 14.71 4.93 5.78
CA ARG A 217 13.75 3.93 6.31
C ARG A 217 12.62 3.62 5.32
N THR A 218 12.64 4.15 4.10
CA THR A 218 11.61 3.90 3.10
C THR A 218 11.82 2.54 2.46
N TRP A 219 10.82 1.66 2.59
CA TRP A 219 10.89 0.30 2.07
C TRP A 219 10.15 0.14 0.74
N GLY A 220 9.07 0.90 0.51
CA GLY A 220 8.29 0.81 -0.72
C GLY A 220 7.40 2.02 -0.97
N PHE A 221 6.71 1.97 -2.10
CA PHE A 221 5.82 3.04 -2.55
C PHE A 221 4.53 2.49 -3.14
N HIS A 222 3.42 3.16 -2.86
CA HIS A 222 2.26 3.19 -3.72
C HIS A 222 2.29 4.45 -4.57
N LEU A 223 2.49 4.27 -5.87
CA LEU A 223 2.43 5.35 -6.85
C LEU A 223 0.99 5.50 -7.33
N LYS A 224 0.33 6.48 -6.78
CA LYS A 224 -1.07 6.79 -7.02
C LYS A 224 -1.20 8.31 -7.12
N ASP A 225 -1.94 8.82 -8.09
CA ASP A 225 -2.17 10.26 -8.26
C ASP A 225 -3.51 10.66 -7.66
N THR A 226 -3.75 11.97 -7.56
CA THR A 226 -5.00 12.52 -7.06
C THR A 226 -5.26 13.90 -7.64
N ASN A 227 -6.53 14.28 -7.68
CA ASN A 227 -6.96 15.65 -7.97
C ASN A 227 -7.53 16.35 -6.73
N LYS A 228 -7.37 15.78 -5.54
CA LYS A 228 -8.03 16.20 -4.31
C LYS A 228 -7.02 16.52 -3.21
N VAL A 229 -7.30 17.62 -2.50
CA VAL A 229 -6.73 17.92 -1.18
C VAL A 229 -7.88 18.04 -0.19
N ASP A 230 -7.78 17.39 0.95
CA ASP A 230 -8.74 17.44 2.05
C ASP A 230 -8.00 17.51 3.39
N THR A 231 -7.80 18.73 3.86
CA THR A 231 -7.15 19.00 5.14
C THR A 231 -8.11 18.99 6.34
N ASP A 232 -9.41 18.91 6.08
CA ASP A 232 -10.46 19.02 7.11
C ASP A 232 -11.16 17.68 7.43
N ALA A 233 -10.60 16.56 7.00
CA ALA A 233 -11.20 15.25 7.13
C ALA A 233 -11.61 14.87 8.56
N TYR A 234 -10.90 15.36 9.58
CA TYR A 234 -11.29 15.14 11.00
C TYR A 234 -12.59 15.85 11.38
N ARG A 235 -12.95 16.93 10.71
CA ARG A 235 -14.17 17.70 10.99
C ARG A 235 -15.36 17.20 10.21
N THR A 236 -15.09 16.61 9.05
CA THR A 236 -16.10 16.11 8.14
C THR A 236 -15.81 14.64 7.86
N PRO A 237 -16.32 13.72 8.71
CA PRO A 237 -16.19 12.29 8.44
C PRO A 237 -16.69 11.97 7.03
N PRO A 238 -16.16 10.95 6.36
CA PRO A 238 -16.67 10.53 5.06
C PRO A 238 -18.17 10.34 5.14
N ASP A 239 -18.90 11.04 4.29
CA ASP A 239 -20.34 10.89 4.22
C ASP A 239 -20.75 9.50 3.71
N ALA A 240 -22.05 9.20 3.81
CA ALA A 240 -22.55 7.90 3.34
C ALA A 240 -22.28 7.69 1.83
N GLU A 241 -22.17 8.76 1.05
CA GLU A 241 -21.84 8.70 -0.37
C GLU A 241 -20.37 8.29 -0.57
N PHE A 242 -19.46 8.87 0.20
CA PHE A 242 -18.06 8.49 0.21
C PHE A 242 -17.88 7.01 0.58
N MET A 243 -18.51 6.57 1.67
CA MET A 243 -18.42 5.18 2.12
C MET A 243 -19.09 4.20 1.14
N ALA A 244 -20.18 4.60 0.48
CA ALA A 244 -20.90 3.75 -0.46
C ALA A 244 -20.22 3.64 -1.83
N LYS A 245 -19.56 4.72 -2.28
CA LYS A 245 -18.88 4.78 -3.59
C LYS A 245 -17.40 4.49 -3.50
N GLY A 246 -16.89 4.31 -2.29
CA GLY A 246 -15.46 4.19 -2.03
C GLY A 246 -14.71 5.51 -2.21
N VAL A 247 -13.48 5.52 -1.79
CA VAL A 247 -12.56 6.66 -1.91
C VAL A 247 -11.92 6.78 -3.28
N ASN A 248 -12.18 5.81 -4.14
CA ASN A 248 -11.56 5.63 -5.46
C ASN A 248 -11.74 6.84 -6.35
N ARG A 249 -12.83 7.60 -6.18
CA ARG A 249 -13.10 8.82 -6.93
C ARG A 249 -12.05 9.93 -6.75
N TRP A 250 -11.17 9.80 -5.79
CA TRP A 250 -10.09 10.76 -5.54
C TRP A 250 -8.74 10.25 -5.98
N PHE A 251 -8.66 8.99 -6.38
CA PHE A 251 -7.44 8.35 -6.83
C PHE A 251 -7.45 8.15 -8.34
N TYR A 252 -6.29 8.38 -8.92
CA TYR A 252 -6.05 8.28 -10.35
C TYR A 252 -4.76 7.51 -10.61
N GLU A 253 -4.62 7.04 -11.81
CA GLU A 253 -3.39 6.47 -12.29
C GLU A 253 -2.25 7.48 -12.20
N ALA A 254 -1.05 7.03 -11.87
CA ALA A 254 0.11 7.89 -11.79
C ALA A 254 0.27 8.75 -13.06
N GLY A 255 0.29 10.07 -12.88
CA GLY A 255 0.41 11.05 -13.96
C GLY A 255 -0.90 11.52 -14.59
N THR A 256 -2.06 11.14 -14.07
CA THR A 256 -3.38 11.57 -14.60
C THR A 256 -4.20 12.43 -13.63
N GLY A 257 -3.99 12.32 -12.33
CA GLY A 257 -4.65 13.15 -11.31
C GLY A 257 -4.10 14.58 -11.24
N GLY A 258 -2.81 14.73 -11.41
CA GLY A 258 -2.15 16.01 -11.65
C GLY A 258 -1.65 16.76 -10.41
N LEU A 259 -1.85 16.28 -9.19
CA LEU A 259 -1.35 16.95 -7.97
C LEU A 259 -0.05 16.38 -7.45
N VAL A 260 0.31 15.14 -7.77
CA VAL A 260 1.57 14.52 -7.33
C VAL A 260 2.70 14.88 -8.29
N ASP A 261 3.79 15.47 -7.79
CA ASP A 261 5.00 15.72 -8.58
C ASP A 261 5.88 14.46 -8.65
N PHE A 262 5.46 13.48 -9.46
CA PHE A 262 6.24 12.26 -9.70
C PHE A 262 7.64 12.51 -10.26
N PRO A 263 7.85 13.47 -11.19
CA PRO A 263 9.20 13.80 -11.63
C PRO A 263 10.12 14.25 -10.48
N ALA A 264 9.63 15.08 -9.53
CA ALA A 264 10.41 15.45 -8.35
C ALA A 264 10.67 14.26 -7.43
N LEU A 265 9.66 13.40 -7.24
CA LEU A 265 9.79 12.16 -6.45
C LEU A 265 10.89 11.26 -7.02
N PHE A 266 10.92 11.03 -8.34
CA PHE A 266 11.92 10.19 -8.98
C PHE A 266 13.33 10.79 -8.95
N ARG A 267 13.46 12.13 -9.06
CA ARG A 267 14.75 12.80 -8.81
C ARG A 267 15.22 12.59 -7.37
N THR A 268 14.31 12.62 -6.41
CA THR A 268 14.62 12.37 -4.99
C THR A 268 14.96 10.90 -4.75
N MET A 269 14.27 9.95 -5.40
CA MET A 269 14.65 8.52 -5.39
C MET A 269 16.07 8.30 -5.93
N LYS A 270 16.40 8.99 -7.01
CA LYS A 270 17.76 8.95 -7.59
C LYS A 270 18.81 9.52 -6.63
N LYS A 271 18.53 10.66 -5.99
CA LYS A 271 19.39 11.30 -4.97
C LYS A 271 19.71 10.32 -3.83
N HIS A 272 18.71 9.56 -3.35
CA HIS A 272 18.86 8.58 -2.28
C HIS A 272 19.24 7.17 -2.76
N ASN A 273 19.48 7.00 -4.05
CA ASN A 273 19.83 5.69 -4.64
C ASN A 273 18.80 4.58 -4.31
N TYR A 274 17.52 4.89 -4.33
CA TYR A 274 16.44 3.93 -4.06
C TYR A 274 16.49 2.76 -5.06
N ARG A 275 16.29 1.53 -4.56
CA ARG A 275 16.39 0.28 -5.35
C ARG A 275 15.25 -0.70 -5.07
N GLY A 276 14.29 -0.30 -4.26
CA GLY A 276 13.12 -1.12 -3.91
C GLY A 276 12.10 -1.25 -5.05
N TRP A 277 11.00 -1.89 -4.74
CA TRP A 277 9.84 -1.99 -5.61
C TRP A 277 9.02 -0.72 -5.59
N LEU A 278 8.44 -0.38 -6.74
CA LEU A 278 7.47 0.70 -6.91
C LEU A 278 6.15 0.08 -7.34
N SER A 279 5.15 0.13 -6.47
CA SER A 279 3.84 -0.44 -6.74
C SER A 279 2.92 0.61 -7.32
N LEU A 280 2.42 0.38 -8.53
CA LEU A 280 1.34 1.17 -9.11
C LEU A 280 0.05 0.69 -8.47
N GLU A 281 -0.67 1.60 -7.79
CA GLU A 281 -1.88 1.21 -7.08
C GLU A 281 -3.12 1.83 -7.69
N HIS A 282 -4.13 0.96 -7.89
CA HIS A 282 -5.47 1.38 -8.27
C HIS A 282 -6.48 0.68 -7.37
N ASP A 283 -7.12 1.43 -6.49
CA ASP A 283 -8.09 0.90 -5.54
C ASP A 283 -9.25 0.23 -6.26
N GLU A 284 -9.85 0.93 -7.21
CA GLU A 284 -10.74 0.33 -8.20
C GLU A 284 -10.33 0.84 -9.57
N ALA A 285 -10.39 -0.03 -10.56
CA ALA A 285 -10.23 0.40 -11.92
C ALA A 285 -11.33 1.40 -12.23
N ASN A 286 -10.93 2.64 -12.17
CA ASN A 286 -11.58 3.87 -12.57
C ASN A 286 -12.87 4.30 -11.89
N ASN A 287 -12.77 5.46 -11.49
CA ASN A 287 -13.88 6.33 -11.20
C ASN A 287 -14.69 6.75 -12.44
N GLU A 288 -14.25 6.44 -13.65
CA GLU A 288 -14.77 7.02 -14.89
C GLU A 288 -15.01 6.00 -16.02
N GLY A 289 -15.09 4.71 -15.73
CA GLY A 289 -15.55 3.72 -16.71
C GLY A 289 -14.46 2.86 -17.39
N GLY A 290 -13.15 2.94 -17.03
CA GLY A 290 -12.10 2.05 -17.54
C GLY A 290 -12.05 0.68 -16.83
N THR A 291 -11.05 -0.09 -17.13
CA THR A 291 -10.80 -1.40 -16.53
C THR A 291 -9.42 -1.41 -15.87
N TYR A 292 -9.09 -2.44 -15.10
CA TYR A 292 -7.72 -2.60 -14.58
C TYR A 292 -6.68 -2.64 -15.72
N ALA A 293 -7.04 -3.19 -16.87
CA ALA A 293 -6.16 -3.17 -18.05
C ALA A 293 -5.90 -1.75 -18.54
N ASP A 294 -6.93 -0.91 -18.61
CA ASP A 294 -6.80 0.49 -19.03
C ASP A 294 -5.92 1.26 -18.04
N ALA A 295 -6.23 1.16 -16.74
CA ALA A 295 -5.47 1.81 -15.68
C ALA A 295 -4.00 1.37 -15.65
N THR A 296 -3.76 0.05 -15.75
CA THR A 296 -2.42 -0.51 -15.77
C THR A 296 -1.63 -0.03 -17.01
N ALA A 297 -2.28 0.02 -18.18
CA ALA A 297 -1.65 0.48 -19.42
C ALA A 297 -1.27 1.96 -19.36
N VAL A 298 -2.16 2.83 -18.82
CA VAL A 298 -1.89 4.27 -18.65
C VAL A 298 -0.72 4.48 -17.69
N ALA A 299 -0.76 3.83 -16.52
CA ALA A 299 0.31 3.93 -15.54
C ALA A 299 1.65 3.41 -16.11
N ALA A 300 1.64 2.27 -16.81
CA ALA A 300 2.83 1.70 -17.43
C ALA A 300 3.42 2.65 -18.49
N TRP A 301 2.57 3.26 -19.31
CA TRP A 301 3.03 4.24 -20.29
C TRP A 301 3.74 5.40 -19.60
N TYR A 302 3.16 5.93 -18.53
CA TYR A 302 3.72 7.09 -17.83
C TYR A 302 5.06 6.75 -17.16
N VAL A 303 5.16 5.65 -16.44
CA VAL A 303 6.43 5.27 -15.80
C VAL A 303 7.52 4.99 -16.82
N GLN A 304 7.21 4.33 -17.92
CA GLN A 304 8.21 3.97 -18.95
C GLN A 304 8.67 5.16 -19.79
N ASN A 305 7.78 6.10 -20.09
CA ASN A 305 8.07 7.20 -21.02
C ASN A 305 8.40 8.52 -20.33
N VAL A 306 8.00 8.70 -19.07
CA VAL A 306 8.23 9.95 -18.33
C VAL A 306 9.16 9.76 -17.15
N LEU A 307 8.97 8.73 -16.33
CA LEU A 307 9.69 8.58 -15.05
C LEU A 307 11.01 7.80 -15.19
N ASP A 308 11.01 6.68 -15.90
CA ASP A 308 12.23 5.89 -16.15
C ASP A 308 13.36 6.70 -16.83
N PRO A 309 13.08 7.61 -17.78
CA PRO A 309 14.11 8.49 -18.33
C PRO A 309 14.84 9.30 -17.25
N ILE A 310 14.12 9.81 -16.23
CA ILE A 310 14.73 10.59 -15.13
C ILE A 310 15.77 9.76 -14.37
N MET A 311 15.49 8.47 -14.16
CA MET A 311 16.43 7.57 -13.48
C MET A 311 17.67 7.25 -14.31
N LYS A 312 17.59 7.43 -15.63
CA LYS A 312 18.66 7.13 -16.61
C LYS A 312 19.50 8.34 -16.99
N GLU A 313 19.00 9.57 -16.76
CA GLU A 313 19.80 10.79 -17.00
C GLU A 313 21.13 10.73 -16.24
N ASP A 314 22.22 11.17 -16.84
CA ASP A 314 23.49 11.32 -16.13
C ASP A 314 23.38 12.47 -15.11
N ALA A 315 23.98 12.28 -13.93
CA ALA A 315 23.93 13.25 -12.82
C ALA A 315 24.83 14.45 -13.10
#